data_6e5dba9c26f1cb1c579ae79a3831e80e
#
_entry.id   6e5dba9c26f1cb1c579ae79a3831e80e
#
_cell.length_a   1.000
_cell.length_b   1.000
_cell.length_c   1.000
_cell.angle_alpha   90.00
_cell.angle_beta   90.00
_cell.angle_gamma   90.00
#
_symmetry.space_group_name_H-M   'P 1'
#
loop_
_entity.id
_entity.type
_entity.pdbx_description
1 polymer ?
#
loop_
_entity_poly.entity_id
_entity_poly.type
_entity_poly.pdbx_seq_one_letter_code
_entity_poly.pdbx_strand_id
1 'polypeptide(L)'
;IRDGFKIPNMDNPVVKENLQKYLKRPDYIHRMANRSSQYLYHIIEEVDARGMPTEIALLPFVESAFVSNAKSRAKAAGLWQFMPATGRHYDLDQSLWKDERYDVLESTGAALTYLQRLYDEFGDWQLALAAYNWGEGNIRRQIKKNQAAGKPTDYMSLKMPAETRNYYPKLQAIKEIVMNPDKYGIKLPVIYNEPSFIQIFKEQDIDVKKAAHLAGMKEQEFTELNPSFNRPVIVASHHHSMLVPSDK
;
A
#
# COMPACT_ATOMS: atom_id res chain seq x y z
N ILE A 1 4.79 -14.80 1.99
CA ILE A 1 3.89 -14.07 1.09
C ILE A 1 3.40 -14.97 -0.06
N ARG A 2 4.29 -15.69 -0.75
CA ARG A 2 3.91 -16.50 -1.92
C ARG A 2 2.85 -17.54 -1.63
N ASP A 3 2.94 -18.22 -0.49
CA ASP A 3 2.00 -19.28 -0.09
C ASP A 3 0.60 -18.75 0.24
N GLY A 4 0.46 -17.46 0.46
CA GLY A 4 -0.79 -16.78 0.76
C GLY A 4 -1.47 -16.13 -0.43
N PHE A 5 -0.93 -16.25 -1.64
CA PHE A 5 -1.57 -15.74 -2.85
C PHE A 5 -2.83 -16.55 -3.17
N LYS A 6 -3.97 -15.87 -3.20
CA LYS A 6 -5.30 -16.51 -3.37
C LYS A 6 -6.18 -15.82 -4.39
N ILE A 7 -5.79 -14.66 -4.91
CA ILE A 7 -6.58 -13.96 -5.93
C ILE A 7 -6.37 -14.67 -7.27
N PRO A 8 -7.44 -15.08 -7.98
CA PRO A 8 -7.31 -15.72 -9.28
C PRO A 8 -6.58 -14.83 -10.28
N ASN A 9 -5.68 -15.42 -11.05
CA ASN A 9 -5.00 -14.70 -12.11
C ASN A 9 -5.96 -14.39 -13.26
N MET A 10 -5.81 -13.20 -13.81
CA MET A 10 -6.50 -12.76 -15.00
C MET A 10 -5.72 -13.23 -16.23
N ASP A 11 -6.39 -13.89 -17.16
CA ASP A 11 -5.83 -14.20 -18.48
C ASP A 11 -6.19 -13.09 -19.47
N ASN A 12 -5.36 -12.06 -19.50
CA ASN A 12 -5.60 -10.88 -20.33
C ASN A 12 -4.28 -10.29 -20.81
N PRO A 13 -4.19 -9.87 -22.10
CA PRO A 13 -2.99 -9.23 -22.67
C PRO A 13 -2.50 -8.01 -21.89
N VAL A 14 -3.38 -7.28 -21.22
CA VAL A 14 -3.04 -6.11 -20.39
C VAL A 14 -2.08 -6.47 -19.24
N VAL A 15 -2.17 -7.69 -18.70
CA VAL A 15 -1.22 -8.19 -17.69
C VAL A 15 0.18 -8.29 -18.29
N LYS A 16 0.33 -8.88 -19.47
CA LYS A 16 1.61 -9.01 -20.16
C LYS A 16 2.19 -7.65 -20.52
N GLU A 17 1.37 -6.72 -20.97
CA GLU A 17 1.81 -5.35 -21.29
C GLU A 17 2.38 -4.66 -20.04
N ASN A 18 1.72 -4.77 -18.89
CA ASN A 18 2.21 -4.19 -17.65
C ASN A 18 3.48 -4.90 -17.15
N LEU A 19 3.54 -6.23 -17.26
CA LEU A 19 4.74 -7.00 -16.94
C LEU A 19 5.94 -6.53 -17.76
N GLN A 20 5.77 -6.38 -19.08
CA GLN A 20 6.84 -5.90 -19.96
C GLN A 20 7.29 -4.48 -19.62
N LYS A 21 6.37 -3.59 -19.25
CA LYS A 21 6.71 -2.23 -18.78
C LYS A 21 7.61 -2.26 -17.55
N TYR A 22 7.31 -3.11 -16.56
CA TYR A 22 8.16 -3.29 -15.39
C TYR A 22 9.52 -3.89 -15.75
N LEU A 23 9.55 -4.94 -16.58
CA LEU A 23 10.79 -5.64 -16.94
C LEU A 23 11.76 -4.78 -17.78
N LYS A 24 11.27 -3.75 -18.45
CA LYS A 24 12.12 -2.75 -19.11
C LYS A 24 12.83 -1.80 -18.13
N ARG A 25 12.48 -1.85 -16.86
CA ARG A 25 12.99 -0.96 -15.80
C ARG A 25 13.48 -1.76 -14.59
N PRO A 26 14.50 -2.62 -14.76
CA PRO A 26 14.97 -3.48 -13.67
C PRO A 26 15.47 -2.69 -12.46
N ASP A 27 16.11 -1.54 -12.67
CA ASP A 27 16.56 -0.67 -11.57
C ASP A 27 15.39 -0.11 -10.76
N TYR A 28 14.27 0.18 -11.40
CA TYR A 28 13.06 0.62 -10.73
C TYR A 28 12.46 -0.49 -9.87
N ILE A 29 12.43 -1.73 -10.37
CA ILE A 29 12.00 -2.90 -9.60
C ILE A 29 12.88 -3.10 -8.37
N HIS A 30 14.20 -3.02 -8.53
CA HIS A 30 15.14 -3.14 -7.41
C HIS A 30 14.95 -2.06 -6.36
N ARG A 31 14.74 -0.80 -6.77
CA ARG A 31 14.48 0.30 -5.83
C ARG A 31 13.19 0.09 -5.05
N MET A 32 12.10 -0.31 -5.71
CA MET A 32 10.83 -0.62 -5.04
C MET A 32 11.00 -1.77 -4.05
N ALA A 33 11.63 -2.85 -4.48
CA ALA A 33 11.87 -4.03 -3.63
C ALA A 33 12.72 -3.69 -2.41
N ASN A 34 13.77 -2.90 -2.58
CA ASN A 34 14.60 -2.43 -1.46
C ASN A 34 13.80 -1.58 -0.46
N ARG A 35 12.98 -0.64 -0.95
CA ARG A 35 12.10 0.15 -0.08
C ARG A 35 11.09 -0.72 0.68
N SER A 36 10.54 -1.73 0.04
CA SER A 36 9.57 -2.64 0.66
C SER A 36 10.13 -3.43 1.84
N SER A 37 11.42 -3.69 1.87
CA SER A 37 12.07 -4.50 2.91
C SER A 37 11.86 -3.96 4.33
N GLN A 38 11.64 -2.67 4.46
CA GLN A 38 11.40 -1.99 5.74
C GLN A 38 9.98 -2.20 6.27
N TYR A 39 9.01 -2.44 5.39
CA TYR A 39 7.58 -2.42 5.73
C TYR A 39 6.88 -3.77 5.53
N LEU A 40 7.41 -4.60 4.68
CA LEU A 40 6.68 -5.75 4.15
C LEU A 40 6.34 -6.79 5.22
N TYR A 41 7.24 -7.04 6.18
CA TYR A 41 6.95 -7.96 7.29
C TYR A 41 5.69 -7.53 8.06
N HIS A 42 5.62 -6.27 8.48
CA HIS A 42 4.46 -5.75 9.20
C HIS A 42 3.17 -5.86 8.38
N ILE A 43 3.23 -5.48 7.10
CA ILE A 43 2.05 -5.51 6.22
C ILE A 43 1.55 -6.94 6.02
N ILE A 44 2.46 -7.90 5.81
CA ILE A 44 2.10 -9.32 5.66
C ILE A 44 1.47 -9.87 6.94
N GLU A 45 2.02 -9.57 8.11
CA GLU A 45 1.45 -9.98 9.40
C GLU A 45 0.02 -9.45 9.58
N GLU A 46 -0.22 -8.19 9.24
CA GLU A 46 -1.55 -7.58 9.28
C GLU A 46 -2.54 -8.22 8.29
N VAL A 47 -2.08 -8.52 7.07
CA VAL A 47 -2.88 -9.19 6.05
C VAL A 47 -3.24 -10.61 6.47
N ASP A 48 -2.26 -11.37 6.97
CA ASP A 48 -2.46 -12.75 7.45
C ASP A 48 -3.38 -12.80 8.66
N ALA A 49 -3.24 -11.87 9.61
CA ALA A 49 -4.09 -11.78 10.80
C ALA A 49 -5.57 -11.56 10.45
N ARG A 50 -5.86 -10.96 9.29
CA ARG A 50 -7.21 -10.74 8.77
C ARG A 50 -7.69 -11.83 7.83
N GLY A 51 -6.87 -12.84 7.55
CA GLY A 51 -7.19 -13.91 6.60
C GLY A 51 -7.34 -13.44 5.15
N MET A 52 -6.74 -12.29 4.82
CA MET A 52 -6.80 -11.71 3.48
C MET A 52 -5.75 -12.36 2.55
N PRO A 53 -5.98 -12.35 1.22
CA PRO A 53 -4.95 -12.76 0.27
C PRO A 53 -3.69 -11.92 0.39
N THR A 54 -2.51 -12.54 0.37
CA THR A 54 -1.24 -11.81 0.55
C THR A 54 -0.83 -10.97 -0.65
N GLU A 55 -1.49 -11.11 -1.80
CA GLU A 55 -1.36 -10.15 -2.90
C GLU A 55 -1.67 -8.72 -2.46
N ILE A 56 -2.53 -8.55 -1.47
CA ILE A 56 -2.87 -7.22 -0.92
C ILE A 56 -1.63 -6.52 -0.34
N ALA A 57 -0.68 -7.28 0.21
CA ALA A 57 0.58 -6.72 0.69
C ALA A 57 1.47 -6.14 -0.43
N LEU A 58 1.20 -6.47 -1.69
CA LEU A 58 1.90 -5.93 -2.85
C LEU A 58 1.30 -4.61 -3.37
N LEU A 59 0.16 -4.20 -2.83
CA LEU A 59 -0.56 -3.01 -3.32
C LEU A 59 0.27 -1.72 -3.23
N PRO A 60 1.07 -1.48 -2.19
CA PRO A 60 1.94 -0.31 -2.14
C PRO A 60 2.98 -0.23 -3.27
N PHE A 61 3.35 -1.33 -3.91
CA PHE A 61 4.17 -1.28 -5.13
C PHE A 61 3.45 -0.53 -6.26
N VAL A 62 2.17 -0.79 -6.42
CA VAL A 62 1.34 -0.16 -7.45
C VAL A 62 0.99 1.27 -7.08
N GLU A 63 0.63 1.52 -5.82
CA GLU A 63 0.14 2.81 -5.34
C GLU A 63 1.23 3.86 -5.19
N SER A 64 2.34 3.50 -4.55
CA SER A 64 3.37 4.46 -4.14
C SER A 64 4.79 4.04 -4.47
N ALA A 65 4.99 2.90 -5.14
CA ALA A 65 6.30 2.28 -5.29
C ALA A 65 7.04 2.10 -3.94
N PHE A 66 6.28 1.87 -2.87
CA PHE A 66 6.76 1.83 -1.47
C PHE A 66 7.48 3.10 -0.99
N VAL A 67 7.17 4.24 -1.57
CA VAL A 67 7.64 5.54 -1.06
C VAL A 67 6.70 6.00 0.04
N SER A 68 7.16 5.97 1.29
CA SER A 68 6.32 6.20 2.47
C SER A 68 5.75 7.62 2.57
N ASN A 69 6.43 8.61 1.99
CA ASN A 69 6.01 10.01 1.95
C ASN A 69 5.44 10.43 0.58
N ALA A 70 5.02 9.46 -0.24
CA ALA A 70 4.46 9.74 -1.56
C ALA A 70 3.19 10.60 -1.47
N LYS A 71 3.12 11.60 -2.34
CA LYS A 71 1.95 12.48 -2.48
C LYS A 71 1.63 12.66 -3.96
N SER A 72 0.40 12.35 -4.37
CA SER A 72 -0.05 12.56 -5.75
C SER A 72 -0.50 14.00 -6.00
N ARG A 73 -0.65 14.36 -7.28
CA ARG A 73 -1.24 15.66 -7.66
C ARG A 73 -2.66 15.84 -7.11
N ALA A 74 -3.41 14.77 -7.02
CA ALA A 74 -4.76 14.75 -6.46
C ALA A 74 -4.78 14.69 -4.92
N LYS A 75 -3.61 14.83 -4.26
CA LYS A 75 -3.43 14.82 -2.80
C LYS A 75 -3.65 13.47 -2.13
N ALA A 76 -3.58 12.35 -2.86
CA ALA A 76 -3.45 11.04 -2.25
C ALA A 76 -2.10 10.92 -1.55
N ALA A 77 -2.03 10.25 -0.40
CA ALA A 77 -0.88 10.28 0.48
C ALA A 77 -0.48 8.91 1.03
N GLY A 78 0.84 8.71 1.19
CA GLY A 78 1.46 7.58 1.86
C GLY A 78 1.56 6.31 1.02
N LEU A 79 1.97 5.22 1.66
CA LEU A 79 2.14 3.91 1.01
C LEU A 79 0.86 3.46 0.28
N TRP A 80 -0.30 3.70 0.89
CA TRP A 80 -1.62 3.23 0.45
C TRP A 80 -2.40 4.27 -0.37
N GLN A 81 -1.83 5.48 -0.56
CA GLN A 81 -2.40 6.56 -1.37
C GLN A 81 -3.85 6.92 -0.99
N PHE A 82 -4.09 7.14 0.30
CA PHE A 82 -5.38 7.63 0.77
C PHE A 82 -5.66 9.06 0.30
N MET A 83 -6.84 9.26 -0.29
CA MET A 83 -7.40 10.59 -0.48
C MET A 83 -7.79 11.20 0.87
N PRO A 84 -7.76 12.54 1.03
CA PRO A 84 -8.07 13.18 2.30
C PRO A 84 -9.43 12.77 2.90
N ALA A 85 -10.48 12.76 2.10
CA ALA A 85 -11.83 12.40 2.56
C ALA A 85 -11.93 10.94 2.99
N THR A 86 -11.37 10.02 2.21
CA THR A 86 -11.34 8.59 2.54
C THR A 86 -10.51 8.34 3.79
N GLY A 87 -9.37 9.02 3.93
CA GLY A 87 -8.56 8.96 5.15
C GLY A 87 -9.34 9.35 6.39
N ARG A 88 -10.06 10.45 6.34
CA ARG A 88 -10.94 10.90 7.46
C ARG A 88 -12.04 9.88 7.76
N HIS A 89 -12.64 9.30 6.73
CA HIS A 89 -13.68 8.30 6.90
C HIS A 89 -13.18 7.04 7.65
N TYR A 90 -11.90 6.72 7.50
CA TYR A 90 -11.24 5.60 8.20
C TYR A 90 -10.40 6.05 9.41
N ASP A 91 -10.76 7.19 10.02
CA ASP A 91 -10.17 7.72 11.25
C ASP A 91 -8.66 7.99 11.18
N LEU A 92 -8.15 8.28 9.97
CA LEU A 92 -6.79 8.76 9.78
C LEU A 92 -6.75 10.27 10.03
N ASP A 93 -6.15 10.65 11.15
CA ASP A 93 -6.08 12.05 11.58
C ASP A 93 -5.24 12.89 10.61
N GLN A 94 -5.74 14.06 10.27
CA GLN A 94 -5.08 15.03 9.39
C GLN A 94 -5.11 16.39 10.08
N SER A 95 -4.09 16.67 10.86
CA SER A 95 -3.97 17.88 11.66
C SER A 95 -2.74 18.70 11.26
N LEU A 96 -2.56 19.85 11.93
CA LEU A 96 -1.34 20.66 11.81
C LEU A 96 -0.07 19.86 12.18
N TRP A 97 -0.22 18.95 13.13
CA TRP A 97 0.91 18.21 13.73
C TRP A 97 1.23 16.91 13.01
N LYS A 98 0.20 16.21 12.53
CA LYS A 98 0.35 14.91 11.87
C LYS A 98 -0.66 14.69 10.74
N ASP A 99 -0.26 13.81 9.82
CA ASP A 99 -1.14 13.23 8.80
C ASP A 99 -0.96 11.71 8.83
N GLU A 100 -1.93 11.01 9.43
CA GLU A 100 -1.86 9.55 9.62
C GLU A 100 -2.01 8.75 8.34
N ARG A 101 -2.36 9.40 7.21
CA ARG A 101 -2.30 8.74 5.90
C ARG A 101 -0.88 8.32 5.53
N TYR A 102 0.12 9.01 6.11
CA TYR A 102 1.54 8.67 5.97
C TYR A 102 2.04 7.70 7.06
N ASP A 103 1.30 7.50 8.14
CA ASP A 103 1.67 6.59 9.22
C ASP A 103 1.56 5.14 8.74
N VAL A 104 2.66 4.39 8.82
CA VAL A 104 2.71 3.01 8.31
C VAL A 104 1.72 2.10 9.01
N LEU A 105 1.62 2.19 10.34
CA LEU A 105 0.73 1.34 11.14
C LEU A 105 -0.73 1.71 10.93
N GLU A 106 -1.06 2.99 11.11
CA GLU A 106 -2.44 3.48 11.03
C GLU A 106 -3.00 3.34 9.59
N SER A 107 -2.23 3.73 8.58
CA SER A 107 -2.68 3.63 7.19
C SER A 107 -2.81 2.20 6.71
N THR A 108 -1.95 1.29 7.15
CA THR A 108 -2.07 -0.14 6.83
C THR A 108 -3.36 -0.71 7.40
N GLY A 109 -3.64 -0.48 8.68
CA GLY A 109 -4.88 -0.90 9.31
C GLY A 109 -6.12 -0.36 8.59
N ALA A 110 -6.14 0.92 8.28
CA ALA A 110 -7.23 1.57 7.55
C ALA A 110 -7.42 1.01 6.13
N ALA A 111 -6.33 0.80 5.39
CA ALA A 111 -6.38 0.24 4.03
C ALA A 111 -6.96 -1.16 4.02
N LEU A 112 -6.53 -2.03 4.93
CA LEU A 112 -7.01 -3.40 5.02
C LEU A 112 -8.48 -3.46 5.46
N THR A 113 -8.90 -2.59 6.37
CA THR A 113 -10.32 -2.46 6.77
C THR A 113 -11.18 -2.01 5.60
N TYR A 114 -10.72 -1.03 4.83
CA TYR A 114 -11.42 -0.55 3.63
C TYR A 114 -11.51 -1.65 2.56
N LEU A 115 -10.41 -2.30 2.25
CA LEU A 115 -10.36 -3.38 1.26
C LEU A 115 -11.26 -4.56 1.64
N GLN A 116 -11.30 -4.95 2.92
CA GLN A 116 -12.21 -6.00 3.39
C GLN A 116 -13.68 -5.60 3.19
N ARG A 117 -14.04 -4.36 3.50
CA ARG A 117 -15.40 -3.85 3.27
C ARG A 117 -15.77 -3.88 1.79
N LEU A 118 -14.83 -3.51 0.91
CA LEU A 118 -15.06 -3.55 -0.54
C LEU A 118 -15.24 -4.99 -1.04
N TYR A 119 -14.44 -5.92 -0.53
CA TYR A 119 -14.61 -7.33 -0.84
C TYR A 119 -15.95 -7.87 -0.34
N ASP A 120 -16.36 -7.52 0.85
CA ASP A 120 -17.67 -7.94 1.40
C ASP A 120 -18.83 -7.41 0.56
N GLU A 121 -18.70 -6.22 -0.03
CA GLU A 121 -19.71 -5.63 -0.91
C GLU A 121 -19.75 -6.28 -2.29
N PHE A 122 -18.60 -6.49 -2.92
CA PHE A 122 -18.54 -6.93 -4.32
C PHE A 122 -18.33 -8.44 -4.49
N GLY A 123 -17.88 -9.14 -3.46
CA GLY A 123 -17.64 -10.59 -3.49
C GLY A 123 -16.50 -11.05 -4.40
N ASP A 124 -15.71 -10.12 -4.90
CA ASP A 124 -14.62 -10.34 -5.87
C ASP A 124 -13.48 -9.39 -5.58
N TRP A 125 -12.27 -9.92 -5.41
CA TRP A 125 -11.09 -9.09 -5.10
C TRP A 125 -10.68 -8.17 -6.24
N GLN A 126 -10.86 -8.57 -7.48
CA GLN A 126 -10.55 -7.71 -8.62
C GLN A 126 -11.47 -6.48 -8.65
N LEU A 127 -12.77 -6.67 -8.38
CA LEU A 127 -13.73 -5.57 -8.26
C LEU A 127 -13.47 -4.72 -7.02
N ALA A 128 -13.12 -5.33 -5.89
CA ALA A 128 -12.76 -4.60 -4.68
C ALA A 128 -11.54 -3.68 -4.92
N LEU A 129 -10.53 -4.17 -5.63
CA LEU A 129 -9.35 -3.40 -5.98
C LEU A 129 -9.66 -2.28 -6.98
N ALA A 130 -10.52 -2.53 -7.96
CA ALA A 130 -11.01 -1.48 -8.85
C ALA A 130 -11.75 -0.38 -8.08
N ALA A 131 -12.59 -0.76 -7.11
CA ALA A 131 -13.30 0.17 -6.25
C ALA A 131 -12.37 0.96 -5.32
N TYR A 132 -11.31 0.33 -4.81
CA TYR A 132 -10.28 1.02 -4.04
C TYR A 132 -9.60 2.13 -4.84
N ASN A 133 -9.28 1.86 -6.11
CA ASN A 133 -8.65 2.83 -7.00
C ASN A 133 -9.61 3.94 -7.49
N TRP A 134 -10.83 3.56 -7.90
CA TRP A 134 -11.75 4.48 -8.59
C TRP A 134 -12.94 4.93 -7.75
N GLY A 135 -13.15 4.31 -6.61
CA GLY A 135 -14.30 4.54 -5.74
C GLY A 135 -15.44 3.55 -5.99
N GLU A 136 -16.04 3.09 -4.90
CA GLU A 136 -17.11 2.09 -4.92
C GLU A 136 -18.37 2.57 -5.65
N GLY A 137 -18.68 3.86 -5.58
CA GLY A 137 -19.82 4.44 -6.30
C GLY A 137 -19.70 4.30 -7.81
N ASN A 138 -18.49 4.47 -8.35
CA ASN A 138 -18.22 4.30 -9.77
C ASN A 138 -18.41 2.84 -10.20
N ILE A 139 -17.89 1.90 -9.42
CA ILE A 139 -18.01 0.47 -9.70
C ILE A 139 -19.47 0.03 -9.62
N ARG A 140 -20.22 0.44 -8.60
CA ARG A 140 -21.66 0.16 -8.49
C ARG A 140 -22.43 0.65 -9.72
N ARG A 141 -22.15 1.85 -10.20
CA ARG A 141 -22.81 2.40 -11.41
C ARG A 141 -22.52 1.59 -12.65
N GLN A 142 -21.27 1.16 -12.85
CA GLN A 142 -20.92 0.35 -14.02
C GLN A 142 -21.54 -1.05 -13.95
N ILE A 143 -21.57 -1.66 -12.78
CA ILE A 143 -22.26 -2.95 -12.55
C ILE A 143 -23.74 -2.82 -12.93
N LYS A 144 -24.45 -1.80 -12.43
CA LYS A 144 -25.86 -1.56 -12.75
C LYS A 144 -26.09 -1.34 -14.26
N LYS A 145 -25.22 -0.60 -14.92
CA LYS A 145 -25.30 -0.40 -16.38
C LYS A 145 -25.17 -1.71 -17.14
N ASN A 146 -24.21 -2.55 -16.77
CA ASN A 146 -24.01 -3.84 -17.42
C ASN A 146 -25.15 -4.80 -17.13
N GLN A 147 -25.66 -4.85 -15.91
CA GLN A 147 -26.83 -5.65 -15.55
C GLN A 147 -28.06 -5.26 -16.38
N ALA A 148 -28.34 -3.97 -16.51
CA ALA A 148 -29.45 -3.45 -17.32
C ALA A 148 -29.30 -3.78 -18.80
N ALA A 149 -28.07 -3.90 -19.30
CA ALA A 149 -27.77 -4.26 -20.69
C ALA A 149 -27.59 -5.78 -20.92
N GLY A 150 -27.79 -6.61 -19.89
CA GLY A 150 -27.56 -8.06 -19.96
C GLY A 150 -26.10 -8.45 -20.19
N LYS A 151 -25.15 -7.59 -19.78
CA LYS A 151 -23.70 -7.81 -19.93
C LYS A 151 -23.09 -8.36 -18.65
N PRO A 152 -21.95 -9.08 -18.74
CA PRO A 152 -21.19 -9.51 -17.58
C PRO A 152 -20.74 -8.32 -16.70
N THR A 153 -20.57 -8.59 -15.40
CA THR A 153 -20.21 -7.59 -14.41
C THR A 153 -18.85 -7.82 -13.75
N ASP A 154 -18.03 -8.69 -14.34
CA ASP A 154 -16.65 -8.91 -13.94
C ASP A 154 -15.75 -7.70 -14.27
N TYR A 155 -14.58 -7.66 -13.67
CA TYR A 155 -13.62 -6.53 -13.79
C TYR A 155 -13.39 -6.09 -15.25
N MET A 156 -13.06 -7.03 -16.14
CA MET A 156 -12.73 -6.68 -17.54
C MET A 156 -13.93 -6.29 -18.39
N SER A 157 -15.15 -6.63 -17.97
CA SER A 157 -16.39 -6.30 -18.69
C SER A 157 -16.95 -4.92 -18.36
N LEU A 158 -16.47 -4.28 -17.28
CA LEU A 158 -16.89 -2.94 -16.89
C LEU A 158 -16.15 -1.86 -17.69
N LYS A 159 -16.84 -0.76 -17.97
CA LYS A 159 -16.22 0.44 -18.54
C LYS A 159 -15.52 1.23 -17.43
N MET A 160 -14.21 1.30 -17.50
CA MET A 160 -13.38 1.95 -16.48
C MET A 160 -12.34 2.87 -17.14
N PRO A 161 -11.84 3.91 -16.43
CA PRO A 161 -10.68 4.68 -16.89
C PRO A 161 -9.46 3.78 -17.09
N ALA A 162 -8.53 4.22 -17.94
CA ALA A 162 -7.31 3.47 -18.24
C ALA A 162 -6.50 3.13 -16.96
N GLU A 163 -6.39 4.04 -16.00
CA GLU A 163 -5.73 3.80 -14.72
C GLU A 163 -6.36 2.62 -13.97
N THR A 164 -7.67 2.61 -13.84
CA THR A 164 -8.39 1.54 -13.13
C THR A 164 -8.32 0.22 -13.89
N ARG A 165 -8.43 0.26 -15.22
CA ARG A 165 -8.32 -0.93 -16.07
C ARG A 165 -6.95 -1.60 -15.98
N ASN A 166 -5.90 -0.82 -15.73
CA ASN A 166 -4.53 -1.32 -15.57
C ASN A 166 -4.17 -1.63 -14.11
N TYR A 167 -5.02 -1.29 -13.16
CA TYR A 167 -4.70 -1.37 -11.73
C TYR A 167 -4.44 -2.80 -11.26
N TYR A 168 -5.41 -3.69 -11.42
CA TYR A 168 -5.21 -5.11 -11.10
C TYR A 168 -4.17 -5.79 -12.00
N PRO A 169 -4.14 -5.55 -13.32
CA PRO A 169 -3.06 -6.06 -14.17
C PRO A 169 -1.66 -5.67 -13.71
N LYS A 170 -1.45 -4.46 -13.19
CA LYS A 170 -0.17 -4.06 -12.57
C LYS A 170 0.14 -4.89 -11.33
N LEU A 171 -0.84 -5.09 -10.46
CA LEU A 171 -0.67 -5.91 -9.27
C LEU A 171 -0.32 -7.35 -9.64
N GLN A 172 -1.00 -7.93 -10.61
CA GLN A 172 -0.72 -9.28 -11.09
C GLN A 172 0.66 -9.38 -11.74
N ALA A 173 1.11 -8.35 -12.45
CA ALA A 173 2.47 -8.28 -12.98
C ALA A 173 3.53 -8.30 -11.87
N ILE A 174 3.33 -7.53 -10.81
CA ILE A 174 4.20 -7.56 -9.62
C ILE A 174 4.17 -8.95 -8.96
N LYS A 175 2.99 -9.53 -8.79
CA LYS A 175 2.82 -10.90 -8.28
C LYS A 175 3.63 -11.92 -9.10
N GLU A 176 3.57 -11.85 -10.42
CA GLU A 176 4.32 -12.74 -11.31
C GLU A 176 5.83 -12.60 -11.11
N ILE A 177 6.34 -11.38 -10.98
CA ILE A 177 7.76 -11.13 -10.69
C ILE A 177 8.17 -11.70 -9.34
N VAL A 178 7.34 -11.53 -8.31
CA VAL A 178 7.59 -12.06 -6.96
C VAL A 178 7.57 -13.60 -6.94
N MET A 179 6.66 -14.20 -7.70
CA MET A 179 6.57 -15.67 -7.82
C MET A 179 7.75 -16.29 -8.55
N ASN A 180 8.19 -15.67 -9.62
CA ASN A 180 9.15 -16.23 -10.57
C ASN A 180 10.27 -15.24 -10.91
N PRO A 181 11.00 -14.68 -9.93
CA PRO A 181 12.01 -13.65 -10.21
C PRO A 181 13.12 -14.13 -11.16
N ASP A 182 13.56 -15.39 -11.01
CA ASP A 182 14.62 -15.96 -11.83
C ASP A 182 14.23 -16.10 -13.30
N LYS A 183 12.95 -16.39 -13.58
CA LYS A 183 12.39 -16.45 -14.94
C LYS A 183 12.62 -15.17 -15.72
N TYR A 184 12.64 -14.04 -15.01
CA TYR A 184 12.77 -12.70 -15.59
C TYR A 184 14.14 -12.06 -15.37
N GLY A 185 15.09 -12.81 -14.81
CA GLY A 185 16.42 -12.32 -14.50
C GLY A 185 16.43 -11.22 -13.42
N ILE A 186 15.42 -11.21 -12.54
CA ILE A 186 15.30 -10.25 -11.44
C ILE A 186 15.85 -10.87 -10.17
N LYS A 187 16.83 -10.20 -9.57
CA LYS A 187 17.36 -10.56 -8.24
C LYS A 187 16.68 -9.69 -7.18
N LEU A 188 15.72 -10.28 -6.48
CA LEU A 188 15.06 -9.60 -5.36
C LEU A 188 15.99 -9.55 -4.14
N PRO A 189 15.92 -8.50 -3.30
CA PRO A 189 16.68 -8.45 -2.06
C PRO A 189 16.19 -9.54 -1.10
N VAL A 190 17.09 -9.98 -0.22
CA VAL A 190 16.70 -10.86 0.88
C VAL A 190 15.92 -10.03 1.90
N ILE A 191 14.69 -10.45 2.16
CA ILE A 191 13.83 -9.84 3.17
C ILE A 191 13.62 -10.89 4.26
N TYR A 192 14.11 -10.60 5.47
CA TYR A 192 14.00 -11.52 6.60
C TYR A 192 12.56 -11.57 7.12
N ASN A 193 12.16 -12.75 7.58
CA ASN A 193 10.84 -12.97 8.17
C ASN A 193 10.85 -12.59 9.66
N GLU A 194 11.18 -11.35 9.94
CA GLU A 194 11.26 -10.77 11.28
C GLU A 194 10.90 -9.27 11.25
N PRO A 195 10.46 -8.68 12.36
CA PRO A 195 10.14 -7.26 12.43
C PRO A 195 11.33 -6.38 12.06
N SER A 196 11.12 -5.42 11.16
CA SER A 196 12.14 -4.46 10.74
C SER A 196 12.20 -3.23 11.62
N PHE A 197 11.11 -2.98 12.35
CA PHE A 197 10.98 -1.85 13.27
C PHE A 197 10.20 -2.25 14.52
N ILE A 198 10.33 -1.44 15.55
CA ILE A 198 9.54 -1.50 16.78
C ILE A 198 8.84 -0.16 17.01
N GLN A 199 7.73 -0.19 17.72
CA GLN A 199 6.99 0.99 18.13
C GLN A 199 7.44 1.41 19.52
N ILE A 200 7.87 2.67 19.65
CA ILE A 200 8.25 3.27 20.94
C ILE A 200 7.19 4.28 21.34
N PHE A 201 6.68 4.14 22.56
CA PHE A 201 5.75 5.07 23.16
C PHE A 201 6.50 6.15 23.92
N LYS A 202 5.98 7.38 23.91
CA LYS A 202 6.58 8.52 24.59
C LYS A 202 5.53 9.31 25.35
N GLU A 203 5.97 9.94 26.44
CA GLU A 203 5.11 10.75 27.31
C GLU A 203 5.40 12.26 27.21
N GLN A 204 6.48 12.63 26.54
CA GLN A 204 6.93 14.02 26.43
C GLN A 204 7.14 14.43 24.96
N ASP A 205 7.08 15.73 24.71
CA ASP A 205 7.43 16.30 23.43
C ASP A 205 8.90 16.02 23.11
N ILE A 206 9.20 15.73 21.86
CA ILE A 206 10.56 15.51 21.40
C ILE A 206 10.77 16.13 20.02
N ASP A 207 11.91 16.77 19.83
CA ASP A 207 12.37 17.23 18.54
C ASP A 207 12.73 16.04 17.64
N VAL A 208 12.35 16.11 16.34
CA VAL A 208 12.59 15.04 15.36
C VAL A 208 14.09 14.72 15.23
N LYS A 209 14.96 15.75 15.20
CA LYS A 209 16.40 15.55 15.12
C LYS A 209 16.93 14.82 16.35
N LYS A 210 16.44 15.21 17.53
CA LYS A 210 16.82 14.56 18.79
C LYS A 210 16.34 13.12 18.83
N ALA A 211 15.10 12.84 18.38
CA ALA A 211 14.57 11.47 18.29
C ALA A 211 15.41 10.60 17.36
N ALA A 212 15.74 11.10 16.18
CA ALA A 212 16.62 10.42 15.24
C ALA A 212 18.00 10.13 15.83
N HIS A 213 18.62 11.13 16.49
CA HIS A 213 19.92 10.97 17.12
C HIS A 213 19.90 9.90 18.22
N LEU A 214 18.90 9.93 19.09
CA LEU A 214 18.74 8.92 20.16
C LEU A 214 18.51 7.52 19.61
N ALA A 215 17.84 7.39 18.47
CA ALA A 215 17.64 6.13 17.76
C ALA A 215 18.86 5.69 16.93
N GLY A 216 19.97 6.46 16.94
CA GLY A 216 21.14 6.16 16.12
C GLY A 216 20.89 6.21 14.61
N MET A 217 19.94 7.04 14.18
CA MET A 217 19.51 7.21 12.80
C MET A 217 19.89 8.56 12.24
N LYS A 218 20.06 8.63 10.91
CA LYS A 218 20.02 9.91 10.22
C LYS A 218 18.59 10.48 10.25
N GLU A 219 18.46 11.80 10.27
CA GLU A 219 17.15 12.46 10.29
C GLU A 219 16.27 12.04 9.11
N GLN A 220 16.87 11.89 7.92
CA GLN A 220 16.16 11.41 6.73
C GLN A 220 15.61 9.99 6.92
N GLU A 221 16.40 9.06 7.43
CA GLU A 221 15.98 7.68 7.69
C GLU A 221 14.82 7.62 8.71
N PHE A 222 14.94 8.44 9.77
CA PHE A 222 13.86 8.56 10.76
C PHE A 222 12.57 9.11 10.13
N THR A 223 12.68 10.14 9.31
CA THR A 223 11.53 10.75 8.62
C THR A 223 10.89 9.80 7.60
N GLU A 224 11.69 9.01 6.89
CA GLU A 224 11.17 7.98 5.97
C GLU A 224 10.38 6.88 6.70
N LEU A 225 10.81 6.52 7.91
CA LEU A 225 10.09 5.54 8.74
C LEU A 225 8.89 6.17 9.48
N ASN A 226 8.97 7.47 9.77
CA ASN A 226 7.94 8.24 10.49
C ASN A 226 7.46 9.46 9.68
N PRO A 227 6.89 9.26 8.49
CA PRO A 227 6.55 10.36 7.59
C PRO A 227 5.26 11.11 7.98
N SER A 228 4.57 10.68 9.03
CA SER A 228 3.31 11.29 9.48
C SER A 228 3.50 12.63 10.21
N PHE A 229 4.69 12.93 10.71
CA PHE A 229 4.94 14.15 11.48
C PHE A 229 5.08 15.36 10.56
N ASN A 230 4.16 16.33 10.70
CA ASN A 230 4.10 17.54 9.87
C ASN A 230 5.01 18.67 10.37
N ARG A 231 5.59 18.54 11.56
CA ARG A 231 6.40 19.55 12.22
C ARG A 231 7.71 18.95 12.73
N PRO A 232 8.75 19.75 12.96
CA PRO A 232 10.02 19.25 13.48
C PRO A 232 9.96 18.81 14.95
N VAL A 233 8.81 18.96 15.60
CA VAL A 233 8.55 18.51 16.97
C VAL A 233 7.42 17.50 16.98
N ILE A 234 7.62 16.40 17.68
CA ILE A 234 6.63 15.36 17.92
C ILE A 234 5.96 15.67 19.26
N VAL A 235 4.75 16.20 19.20
CA VAL A 235 4.00 16.64 20.40
C VAL A 235 3.32 15.45 21.06
N ALA A 236 3.58 15.21 22.33
CA ALA A 236 3.07 14.05 23.07
C ALA A 236 1.54 13.94 23.09
N SER A 237 0.84 15.07 23.17
CA SER A 237 -0.62 15.11 23.18
C SER A 237 -1.27 14.70 21.85
N HIS A 238 -0.52 14.73 20.73
CA HIS A 238 -1.01 14.39 19.39
C HIS A 238 -0.33 13.15 18.79
N HIS A 239 0.82 12.75 19.35
CA HIS A 239 1.62 11.62 18.85
C HIS A 239 2.14 10.81 20.04
N HIS A 240 1.55 9.66 20.26
CA HIS A 240 1.94 8.82 21.40
C HIS A 240 3.11 7.89 21.09
N SER A 241 3.39 7.65 19.82
CA SER A 241 4.43 6.69 19.41
C SER A 241 5.21 7.13 18.19
N MET A 242 6.36 6.50 18.02
CA MET A 242 7.21 6.58 16.84
C MET A 242 7.78 5.20 16.53
N LEU A 243 8.22 5.00 15.29
CA LEU A 243 8.88 3.77 14.86
C LEU A 243 10.39 3.97 14.84
N VAL A 244 11.11 2.96 15.30
CA VAL A 244 12.57 2.88 15.18
C VAL A 244 12.95 1.49 14.67
N PRO A 245 14.10 1.33 13.99
CA PRO A 245 14.56 0.02 13.55
C PRO A 245 14.67 -0.97 14.71
N SER A 246 14.37 -2.23 14.46
CA SER A 246 14.38 -3.28 15.49
C SER A 246 15.76 -3.61 16.05
N ASP A 247 16.82 -3.19 15.36
CA ASP A 247 18.21 -3.38 15.74
C ASP A 247 18.83 -2.19 16.54
N LYS A 248 18.02 -1.20 16.94
CA LYS A 248 18.44 0.03 17.62
C LYS A 248 17.98 0.09 19.08
#